data_88fa2b3ac7c2d8e33f9b6dc796f0e87e
#
_entry.id   88fa2b3ac7c2d8e33f9b6dc796f0e87e
#
_cell.length_a   1.000
_cell.length_b   1.000
_cell.length_c   1.000
_cell.angle_alpha   90.00
_cell.angle_beta   90.00
_cell.angle_gamma   90.00
#
_symmetry.space_group_name_H-M   'P 1'
#
loop_
_entity.id
_entity.type
_entity.pdbx_description
1 polymer ?
#
loop_
_entity_poly.entity_id
_entity_poly.type
_entity_poly.pdbx_seq_one_letter_code
_entity_poly.pdbx_strand_id
1 'polypeptide(L)'
;MRFFIVLISFSLILFSCNEKEINPNFIFVYTDDQRFDTVGIIGNNQVITPNIDKLAKRGAVLSHAYNMGAWHGAICVASRAMIISGKSVWKAKEEVSRPIEDQTDVISKTWPILFKDNGYRTYMSGKWHVDLPVEKLFDVVANERPGMPDDNRVEFGKQFNVWKKDSGDLRDLADFMPPGYGRPVDENDNSWNPSDSIFGGFWKGGKHWSEVVADDAIDFIEDSKKFENPYFMYLAFNAPHDPRQAPKRFLDMYPIDKISLPPNYSKQHPFWEDIGNGPGLRDEALAPYPRSEYAVKKHIQEYYAIITHLDEQVGKIISHLENEDMLDNTYIIFTSDHGLAVGQHGLIGKQSLYDHSIRVPMIISGPKIKKGIRFNEDVYLQDIVPTTLDLAQISVPKEVDFKSFYKLIVDGENKKIHDGIYGTFGCCQSNYVDFQRMIRKDGYKLMLLPKNKRVELYNLNDDPFETNNLAELKDYKSKVKNLYEDLIILQKKMSDTLDLKSIFGNKI
;
A
#
# COMPACT_ATOMS: atom_id res chain seq x y z
N MET A 1 41.66 -40.00 68.93
CA MET A 1 40.39 -39.40 68.52
C MET A 1 40.57 -38.89 67.09
N ARG A 2 40.10 -39.63 66.10
CA ARG A 2 40.17 -39.22 64.68
C ARG A 2 38.79 -38.69 64.27
N PHE A 3 38.69 -37.41 63.91
CA PHE A 3 37.49 -36.81 63.37
C PHE A 3 37.43 -37.08 61.86
N PHE A 4 36.38 -37.79 61.41
CA PHE A 4 36.04 -37.91 60.03
C PHE A 4 35.16 -36.71 59.66
N ILE A 5 35.65 -35.86 58.75
CA ILE A 5 34.84 -34.80 58.08
C ILE A 5 34.20 -35.44 56.87
N VAL A 6 32.86 -35.59 56.87
CA VAL A 6 32.07 -36.00 55.72
C VAL A 6 31.73 -34.73 54.89
N LEU A 7 32.36 -34.55 53.75
CA LEU A 7 31.98 -33.54 52.78
C LEU A 7 30.73 -34.02 52.01
N ILE A 8 29.58 -33.38 52.26
CA ILE A 8 28.37 -33.56 51.47
C ILE A 8 28.46 -32.62 50.25
N SER A 9 28.78 -33.17 49.09
CA SER A 9 28.69 -32.44 47.82
C SER A 9 27.24 -32.25 47.44
N PHE A 10 26.74 -31.00 47.51
CA PHE A 10 25.43 -30.63 47.01
C PHE A 10 25.57 -30.36 45.50
N SER A 11 25.21 -31.33 44.68
CA SER A 11 25.10 -31.16 43.22
C SER A 11 23.86 -30.34 42.93
N LEU A 12 24.06 -29.04 42.66
CA LEU A 12 23.03 -28.17 42.05
C LEU A 12 22.77 -28.66 40.61
N ILE A 13 21.70 -29.40 40.42
CA ILE A 13 21.16 -29.71 39.11
C ILE A 13 20.46 -28.42 38.62
N LEU A 14 21.16 -27.64 37.79
CA LEU A 14 20.55 -26.57 37.03
C LEU A 14 19.62 -27.21 36.00
N PHE A 15 18.34 -27.25 36.29
CA PHE A 15 17.33 -27.46 35.28
C PHE A 15 17.36 -26.22 34.39
N SER A 16 18.07 -26.32 33.28
CA SER A 16 17.86 -25.42 32.13
C SER A 16 16.45 -25.68 31.62
N CYS A 17 15.51 -24.89 32.05
CA CYS A 17 14.21 -24.81 31.41
C CYS A 17 14.49 -24.24 30.01
N ASN A 18 14.66 -25.09 29.02
CA ASN A 18 14.52 -24.65 27.60
C ASN A 18 13.05 -24.27 27.45
N GLU A 19 12.72 -23.00 27.70
CA GLU A 19 11.48 -22.43 27.19
C GLU A 19 11.48 -22.70 25.69
N LYS A 20 10.54 -23.50 25.24
CA LYS A 20 10.30 -23.74 23.82
C LYS A 20 10.03 -22.37 23.21
N GLU A 21 10.94 -21.83 22.42
CA GLU A 21 10.78 -20.54 21.78
C GLU A 21 9.50 -20.62 20.95
N ILE A 22 8.44 -19.96 21.42
CA ILE A 22 7.14 -19.98 20.72
C ILE A 22 7.29 -19.08 19.50
N ASN A 23 7.13 -19.67 18.31
CA ASN A 23 7.18 -18.90 17.07
C ASN A 23 6.13 -17.78 17.12
N PRO A 24 6.49 -16.55 16.75
CA PRO A 24 5.57 -15.41 16.78
C PRO A 24 4.48 -15.52 15.71
N ASN A 25 3.34 -14.94 16.02
CA ASN A 25 2.25 -14.77 15.05
C ASN A 25 2.49 -13.56 14.15
N PHE A 26 1.83 -13.53 12.98
CA PHE A 26 1.89 -12.43 12.05
C PHE A 26 0.49 -12.00 11.60
N ILE A 27 0.21 -10.70 11.70
CA ILE A 27 -0.97 -10.06 11.15
C ILE A 27 -0.53 -8.97 10.18
N PHE A 28 -0.86 -9.15 8.91
CA PHE A 28 -0.62 -8.17 7.86
C PHE A 28 -1.91 -7.40 7.57
N VAL A 29 -1.98 -6.16 8.07
CA VAL A 29 -3.08 -5.22 7.84
C VAL A 29 -2.76 -4.42 6.60
N TYR A 30 -3.47 -4.70 5.51
CA TYR A 30 -3.22 -4.18 4.18
C TYR A 30 -4.38 -3.34 3.70
N THR A 31 -4.19 -2.03 3.64
CA THR A 31 -5.20 -1.07 3.20
C THR A 31 -5.10 -0.83 1.69
N ASP A 32 -6.09 -0.19 1.10
CA ASP A 32 -6.22 0.07 -0.33
C ASP A 32 -6.32 1.57 -0.59
N ASP A 33 -5.40 2.13 -1.38
CA ASP A 33 -5.35 3.57 -1.69
C ASP A 33 -4.97 4.48 -0.51
N GLN A 34 -4.32 3.98 0.55
CA GLN A 34 -3.97 4.82 1.69
C GLN A 34 -2.62 5.50 1.50
N ARG A 35 -2.63 6.83 1.37
CA ARG A 35 -1.45 7.65 1.23
C ARG A 35 -0.60 7.68 2.51
N PHE A 36 0.73 7.71 2.34
CA PHE A 36 1.71 7.67 3.42
C PHE A 36 1.49 8.68 4.55
N ASP A 37 1.00 9.87 4.24
CA ASP A 37 0.80 10.99 5.16
C ASP A 37 -0.60 11.03 5.79
N THR A 38 -1.36 9.94 5.74
CA THR A 38 -2.71 9.86 6.33
C THR A 38 -2.75 9.05 7.63
N VAL A 39 -1.67 9.18 8.40
CA VAL A 39 -1.55 8.66 9.77
C VAL A 39 -1.03 9.77 10.67
N GLY A 40 -1.71 10.03 11.80
CA GLY A 40 -1.44 11.18 12.66
C GLY A 40 0.02 11.28 13.11
N ILE A 41 0.60 10.17 13.58
CA ILE A 41 1.99 10.12 14.05
C ILE A 41 3.01 10.40 12.94
N ILE A 42 2.66 10.23 11.68
CA ILE A 42 3.56 10.51 10.54
C ILE A 42 3.63 12.02 10.25
N GLY A 43 2.71 12.81 10.78
CA GLY A 43 2.76 14.27 10.73
C GLY A 43 1.54 14.96 10.14
N ASN A 44 0.45 14.23 9.89
CA ASN A 44 -0.81 14.82 9.45
C ASN A 44 -1.71 15.14 10.65
N ASN A 45 -1.81 16.41 10.98
CA ASN A 45 -2.63 16.86 12.10
C ASN A 45 -4.14 16.93 11.80
N GLN A 46 -4.56 16.68 10.56
CA GLN A 46 -5.96 16.73 10.16
C GLN A 46 -6.63 15.34 10.27
N VAL A 47 -5.90 14.24 10.13
CA VAL A 47 -6.45 12.89 10.22
C VAL A 47 -6.34 12.33 11.63
N ILE A 48 -7.35 11.61 12.08
CA ILE A 48 -7.45 11.07 13.44
C ILE A 48 -7.28 9.55 13.39
N THR A 49 -6.11 9.06 13.85
CA THR A 49 -5.74 7.63 13.81
C THR A 49 -5.11 7.16 15.12
N PRO A 50 -5.81 7.27 16.28
CA PRO A 50 -5.22 7.02 17.59
C PRO A 50 -4.74 5.57 17.80
N ASN A 51 -5.38 4.57 17.16
CA ASN A 51 -5.02 3.16 17.31
C ASN A 51 -3.79 2.80 16.47
N ILE A 52 -3.72 3.29 15.24
CA ILE A 52 -2.53 3.15 14.39
C ILE A 52 -1.35 3.93 14.98
N ASP A 53 -1.60 5.10 15.56
CA ASP A 53 -0.59 5.87 16.30
C ASP A 53 -0.06 5.13 17.54
N LYS A 54 -0.95 4.42 18.26
CA LYS A 54 -0.57 3.54 19.40
C LYS A 54 0.29 2.38 18.89
N LEU A 55 -0.08 1.75 17.77
CA LEU A 55 0.70 0.69 17.13
C LEU A 55 2.10 1.18 16.77
N ALA A 56 2.22 2.36 16.15
CA ALA A 56 3.49 2.97 15.79
C ALA A 56 4.39 3.27 17.00
N LYS A 57 3.81 3.70 18.13
CA LYS A 57 4.54 3.90 19.40
C LYS A 57 5.06 2.59 19.99
N ARG A 58 4.38 1.47 19.73
CA ARG A 58 4.81 0.13 20.17
C ARG A 58 5.86 -0.50 19.24
N GLY A 59 6.09 0.09 18.08
CA GLY A 59 6.94 -0.48 17.03
C GLY A 59 7.82 0.55 16.33
N ALA A 60 8.10 0.28 15.08
CA ALA A 60 8.91 1.09 14.19
C ALA A 60 8.06 1.63 13.03
N VAL A 61 8.36 2.87 12.63
CA VAL A 61 7.81 3.53 11.44
C VAL A 61 8.89 3.62 10.38
N LEU A 62 8.65 3.10 9.18
CA LEU A 62 9.48 3.33 8.01
C LEU A 62 8.87 4.47 7.21
N SER A 63 9.51 5.64 7.27
CA SER A 63 8.96 6.88 6.69
C SER A 63 8.99 6.88 5.16
N HIS A 64 9.89 6.10 4.55
CA HIS A 64 10.14 6.09 3.11
C HIS A 64 9.93 4.69 2.53
N ALA A 65 8.70 4.18 2.61
CA ALA A 65 8.29 2.94 1.97
C ALA A 65 7.58 3.22 0.65
N TYR A 66 8.04 2.59 -0.43
CA TYR A 66 7.59 2.87 -1.80
C TYR A 66 7.07 1.63 -2.49
N ASN A 67 5.86 1.72 -3.07
CA ASN A 67 5.43 0.78 -4.07
C ASN A 67 6.22 1.01 -5.37
N MET A 68 6.57 -0.06 -6.06
CA MET A 68 7.32 0.00 -7.33
C MET A 68 6.48 0.55 -8.50
N GLY A 69 5.17 0.75 -8.32
CA GLY A 69 4.23 1.18 -9.36
C GLY A 69 3.49 0.02 -10.00
N ALA A 70 3.19 0.09 -11.30
CA ALA A 70 2.33 -0.90 -11.94
C ALA A 70 2.52 -1.01 -13.45
N TRP A 71 2.13 -2.17 -13.98
CA TRP A 71 1.93 -2.44 -15.41
C TRP A 71 0.47 -2.27 -15.84
N HIS A 72 -0.42 -1.89 -14.93
CA HIS A 72 -1.88 -1.88 -15.11
C HIS A 72 -2.51 -0.63 -14.50
N GLY A 73 -3.62 -0.15 -15.07
CA GLY A 73 -4.33 1.03 -14.55
C GLY A 73 -4.89 0.85 -13.14
N ALA A 74 -5.28 -0.38 -12.78
CA ALA A 74 -5.54 -0.75 -11.40
C ALA A 74 -4.21 -1.10 -10.71
N ILE A 75 -3.56 -0.11 -10.11
CA ILE A 75 -2.25 -0.27 -9.46
C ILE A 75 -2.27 -1.33 -8.36
N CYS A 76 -3.42 -1.47 -7.68
CA CYS A 76 -3.62 -2.49 -6.64
C CYS A 76 -3.38 -3.92 -7.15
N VAL A 77 -3.76 -4.27 -8.39
CA VAL A 77 -3.47 -5.58 -8.99
C VAL A 77 -1.97 -5.86 -8.98
N ALA A 78 -1.19 -4.89 -9.49
CA ALA A 78 0.26 -5.03 -9.59
C ALA A 78 0.93 -5.08 -8.22
N SER A 79 0.53 -4.18 -7.31
CA SER A 79 1.09 -4.14 -5.96
C SER A 79 0.84 -5.44 -5.19
N ARG A 80 -0.40 -5.95 -5.23
CA ARG A 80 -0.78 -7.20 -4.56
C ARG A 80 -0.09 -8.41 -5.17
N ALA A 81 0.03 -8.46 -6.50
CA ALA A 81 0.79 -9.51 -7.18
C ALA A 81 2.28 -9.51 -6.78
N MET A 82 2.92 -8.33 -6.70
CA MET A 82 4.31 -8.22 -6.25
C MET A 82 4.51 -8.69 -4.80
N ILE A 83 3.59 -8.33 -3.90
CA ILE A 83 3.62 -8.76 -2.48
C ILE A 83 3.46 -10.27 -2.37
N ILE A 84 2.48 -10.85 -3.07
CA ILE A 84 2.20 -12.29 -2.97
C ILE A 84 3.31 -13.13 -3.59
N SER A 85 3.86 -12.72 -4.74
CA SER A 85 4.91 -13.47 -5.43
C SER A 85 6.33 -13.18 -4.92
N GLY A 86 6.56 -12.07 -4.20
CA GLY A 86 7.90 -11.61 -3.85
C GLY A 86 8.74 -11.15 -5.05
N LYS A 87 8.09 -10.82 -6.19
CA LYS A 87 8.74 -10.46 -7.45
C LYS A 87 8.62 -8.97 -7.76
N SER A 88 9.60 -8.45 -8.47
CA SER A 88 9.56 -7.12 -9.05
C SER A 88 8.44 -7.00 -10.10
N VAL A 89 8.03 -5.76 -10.39
CA VAL A 89 6.83 -5.45 -11.16
C VAL A 89 6.67 -6.24 -12.47
N TRP A 90 7.71 -6.33 -13.28
CA TRP A 90 7.61 -7.01 -14.60
C TRP A 90 7.62 -8.53 -14.48
N LYS A 91 8.37 -9.07 -13.52
CA LYS A 91 8.37 -10.52 -13.24
C LYS A 91 7.06 -10.96 -12.61
N ALA A 92 6.51 -10.18 -11.66
CA ALA A 92 5.20 -10.46 -11.08
C ALA A 92 4.12 -10.48 -12.16
N LYS A 93 4.15 -9.51 -13.10
CA LYS A 93 3.26 -9.51 -14.27
C LYS A 93 3.34 -10.82 -15.06
N GLU A 94 4.55 -11.24 -15.40
CA GLU A 94 4.76 -12.46 -16.18
C GLU A 94 4.21 -13.69 -15.46
N GLU A 95 4.45 -13.81 -14.14
CA GLU A 95 4.01 -14.96 -13.35
C GLU A 95 2.49 -15.03 -13.19
N VAL A 96 1.82 -13.93 -12.80
CA VAL A 96 0.37 -13.94 -12.57
C VAL A 96 -0.46 -13.92 -13.86
N SER A 97 0.13 -13.58 -15.00
CA SER A 97 -0.56 -13.60 -16.30
C SER A 97 -0.56 -14.97 -16.96
N ARG A 98 0.05 -15.99 -16.36
CA ARG A 98 0.00 -17.37 -16.87
C ARG A 98 -1.40 -17.95 -16.72
N PRO A 99 -1.81 -18.91 -17.57
CA PRO A 99 -3.01 -19.70 -17.34
C PRO A 99 -2.99 -20.37 -15.96
N ILE A 100 -4.14 -20.50 -15.30
CA ILE A 100 -4.26 -21.03 -13.92
C ILE A 100 -3.66 -22.45 -13.79
N GLU A 101 -3.78 -23.26 -14.83
CA GLU A 101 -3.19 -24.61 -14.90
C GLU A 101 -1.67 -24.60 -14.86
N ASP A 102 -1.04 -23.52 -15.29
CA ASP A 102 0.42 -23.36 -15.37
C ASP A 102 1.00 -22.56 -14.17
N GLN A 103 0.20 -22.29 -13.14
CA GLN A 103 0.62 -21.47 -12.00
C GLN A 103 1.10 -22.27 -10.78
N THR A 104 1.17 -23.61 -10.86
CA THR A 104 1.52 -24.46 -9.69
C THR A 104 2.88 -24.10 -9.10
N ASP A 105 3.88 -23.82 -9.93
CA ASP A 105 5.22 -23.41 -9.50
C ASP A 105 5.25 -22.00 -8.92
N VAL A 106 4.39 -21.10 -9.39
CA VAL A 106 4.20 -19.75 -8.85
C VAL A 106 3.57 -19.84 -7.46
N ILE A 107 2.46 -20.59 -7.34
CA ILE A 107 1.71 -20.79 -6.09
C ILE A 107 2.63 -21.31 -4.99
N SER A 108 3.45 -22.32 -5.29
CA SER A 108 4.35 -22.96 -4.30
C SER A 108 5.42 -22.03 -3.72
N LYS A 109 5.64 -20.85 -4.31
CA LYS A 109 6.65 -19.88 -3.88
C LYS A 109 6.04 -18.59 -3.35
N THR A 110 4.72 -18.52 -3.24
CA THR A 110 4.03 -17.32 -2.74
C THR A 110 4.26 -17.14 -1.24
N TRP A 111 4.24 -15.90 -0.82
CA TRP A 111 4.45 -15.50 0.57
C TRP A 111 3.59 -16.29 1.59
N PRO A 112 2.26 -16.46 1.41
CA PRO A 112 1.45 -17.31 2.31
C PRO A 112 1.89 -18.76 2.34
N ILE A 113 2.25 -19.35 1.21
CA ILE A 113 2.70 -20.75 1.13
C ILE A 113 4.04 -20.93 1.85
N LEU A 114 4.96 -19.97 1.74
CA LEU A 114 6.21 -20.03 2.51
C LEU A 114 5.98 -20.07 4.02
N PHE A 115 4.99 -19.34 4.54
CA PHE A 115 4.57 -19.46 5.93
C PHE A 115 3.93 -20.82 6.23
N LYS A 116 2.99 -21.27 5.39
CA LYS A 116 2.29 -22.54 5.52
C LYS A 116 3.24 -23.72 5.56
N ASP A 117 4.20 -23.79 4.65
CA ASP A 117 5.21 -24.85 4.56
C ASP A 117 6.16 -24.87 5.77
N ASN A 118 6.23 -23.77 6.52
CA ASN A 118 7.00 -23.66 7.75
C ASN A 118 6.12 -23.74 9.03
N GLY A 119 4.95 -24.37 8.91
CA GLY A 119 4.11 -24.74 10.04
C GLY A 119 3.17 -23.67 10.55
N TYR A 120 3.00 -22.54 9.83
CA TYR A 120 2.01 -21.52 10.17
C TYR A 120 0.64 -21.91 9.62
N ARG A 121 -0.41 -21.67 10.41
CA ARG A 121 -1.77 -21.69 9.91
C ARG A 121 -2.07 -20.35 9.24
N THR A 122 -2.61 -20.40 8.03
CA THR A 122 -2.75 -19.20 7.20
C THR A 122 -4.21 -18.80 7.01
N TYR A 123 -4.49 -17.49 7.14
CA TYR A 123 -5.83 -16.92 7.09
C TYR A 123 -5.89 -15.72 6.15
N MET A 124 -7.01 -15.54 5.46
CA MET A 124 -7.25 -14.39 4.58
C MET A 124 -8.69 -13.88 4.70
N SER A 125 -8.84 -12.56 4.77
CA SER A 125 -10.13 -11.87 4.62
C SER A 125 -9.98 -10.56 3.85
N GLY A 126 -11.02 -10.19 3.08
CA GLY A 126 -11.16 -8.93 2.38
C GLY A 126 -10.70 -8.96 0.93
N LYS A 127 -10.11 -7.86 0.44
CA LYS A 127 -9.77 -7.67 -0.98
C LYS A 127 -8.59 -8.54 -1.42
N TRP A 128 -8.85 -9.47 -2.34
CA TRP A 128 -7.78 -10.28 -2.94
C TRP A 128 -7.13 -9.59 -4.15
N HIS A 129 -7.83 -9.48 -5.25
CA HIS A 129 -7.44 -8.76 -6.46
C HIS A 129 -6.10 -9.20 -7.08
N VAL A 130 -5.79 -10.48 -6.99
CA VAL A 130 -4.63 -11.16 -7.63
C VAL A 130 -5.14 -12.30 -8.48
N ASP A 131 -4.57 -12.48 -9.68
CA ASP A 131 -4.96 -13.56 -10.60
C ASP A 131 -4.35 -14.92 -10.19
N LEU A 132 -4.49 -15.26 -8.91
CA LEU A 132 -4.15 -16.55 -8.31
C LEU A 132 -5.31 -17.02 -7.45
N PRO A 133 -5.64 -18.34 -7.44
CA PRO A 133 -6.74 -18.88 -6.66
C PRO A 133 -6.43 -18.81 -5.16
N VAL A 134 -7.10 -17.92 -4.45
CA VAL A 134 -6.83 -17.60 -3.04
C VAL A 134 -6.96 -18.82 -2.12
N GLU A 135 -7.90 -19.71 -2.41
CA GLU A 135 -8.18 -20.94 -1.66
C GLU A 135 -7.02 -21.97 -1.73
N LYS A 136 -6.11 -21.81 -2.68
CA LYS A 136 -4.89 -22.64 -2.75
C LYS A 136 -3.75 -22.08 -1.90
N LEU A 137 -3.82 -20.81 -1.54
CA LEU A 137 -2.74 -20.10 -0.82
C LEU A 137 -2.95 -20.11 0.69
N PHE A 138 -4.20 -20.08 1.15
CA PHE A 138 -4.55 -19.97 2.56
C PHE A 138 -5.32 -21.18 3.05
N ASP A 139 -5.16 -21.54 4.36
CA ASP A 139 -5.92 -22.63 4.99
C ASP A 139 -7.36 -22.22 5.26
N VAL A 140 -7.58 -20.94 5.56
CA VAL A 140 -8.90 -20.39 5.83
C VAL A 140 -9.06 -19.08 5.06
N VAL A 141 -10.12 -19.00 4.27
CA VAL A 141 -10.52 -17.80 3.53
C VAL A 141 -11.92 -17.41 3.95
N ALA A 142 -12.09 -16.20 4.47
CA ALA A 142 -13.39 -15.65 4.82
C ALA A 142 -13.63 -14.33 4.06
N ASN A 143 -14.87 -14.13 3.60
CA ASN A 143 -15.31 -12.88 3.00
C ASN A 143 -14.32 -12.29 1.97
N GLU A 144 -13.82 -13.11 1.03
CA GLU A 144 -13.07 -12.61 -0.12
C GLU A 144 -13.88 -11.54 -0.84
N ARG A 145 -13.21 -10.44 -1.23
CA ARG A 145 -13.83 -9.34 -1.92
C ARG A 145 -13.08 -9.00 -3.21
N PRO A 146 -13.79 -8.72 -4.32
CA PRO A 146 -13.19 -8.23 -5.55
C PRO A 146 -12.64 -6.80 -5.38
N GLY A 147 -11.91 -6.33 -6.39
CA GLY A 147 -11.32 -4.99 -6.40
C GLY A 147 -12.33 -3.85 -6.37
N MET A 148 -13.50 -4.06 -6.99
CA MET A 148 -14.65 -3.13 -7.01
C MET A 148 -15.93 -3.89 -6.70
N PRO A 149 -16.98 -3.22 -6.18
CA PRO A 149 -18.31 -3.81 -6.03
C PRO A 149 -18.84 -4.36 -7.37
N ASP A 150 -19.33 -5.60 -7.37
CA ASP A 150 -19.75 -6.30 -8.59
C ASP A 150 -20.92 -5.63 -9.31
N ASP A 151 -21.87 -5.08 -8.55
CA ASP A 151 -23.07 -4.38 -9.03
C ASP A 151 -22.73 -3.12 -9.86
N ASN A 152 -21.66 -2.42 -9.53
CA ASN A 152 -21.27 -1.19 -10.21
C ASN A 152 -20.32 -1.44 -11.41
N ARG A 153 -19.56 -2.53 -11.40
CA ARG A 153 -18.52 -2.81 -12.38
C ARG A 153 -19.04 -3.02 -13.79
N VAL A 154 -20.12 -3.80 -13.93
CA VAL A 154 -20.71 -4.14 -15.24
C VAL A 154 -21.38 -2.92 -15.86
N GLU A 155 -22.14 -2.16 -15.08
CA GLU A 155 -22.82 -0.97 -15.55
C GLU A 155 -21.85 0.16 -15.90
N PHE A 156 -20.88 0.42 -15.06
CA PHE A 156 -19.80 1.37 -15.36
C PHE A 156 -19.07 0.99 -16.68
N GLY A 157 -18.71 -0.27 -16.87
CA GLY A 157 -18.04 -0.73 -18.08
C GLY A 157 -18.87 -0.49 -19.35
N LYS A 158 -20.19 -0.69 -19.29
CA LYS A 158 -21.11 -0.41 -20.41
C LYS A 158 -21.13 1.09 -20.69
N GLN A 159 -21.38 1.91 -19.70
CA GLN A 159 -21.52 3.36 -19.84
C GLN A 159 -20.20 4.01 -20.25
N PHE A 160 -19.07 3.59 -19.70
CA PHE A 160 -17.75 4.04 -20.12
C PHE A 160 -17.46 3.75 -21.60
N ASN A 161 -17.88 2.58 -22.09
CA ASN A 161 -17.73 2.24 -23.51
C ASN A 161 -18.64 3.09 -24.42
N VAL A 162 -19.84 3.47 -23.97
CA VAL A 162 -20.73 4.39 -24.69
C VAL A 162 -20.10 5.78 -24.74
N TRP A 163 -19.69 6.32 -23.59
CA TRP A 163 -19.02 7.61 -23.49
C TRP A 163 -17.78 7.69 -24.42
N LYS A 164 -16.96 6.66 -24.40
CA LYS A 164 -15.73 6.60 -25.21
C LYS A 164 -16.00 6.63 -26.72
N LYS A 165 -17.17 6.15 -27.15
CA LYS A 165 -17.58 6.17 -28.57
C LYS A 165 -18.16 7.51 -29.01
N ASP A 166 -18.90 8.17 -28.15
CA ASP A 166 -19.82 9.24 -28.55
C ASP A 166 -19.25 10.66 -28.35
N SER A 167 -18.51 10.95 -27.30
CA SER A 167 -18.10 12.33 -27.04
C SER A 167 -16.66 12.55 -26.61
N GLY A 168 -16.13 11.71 -25.75
CA GLY A 168 -14.83 11.97 -25.12
C GLY A 168 -14.80 13.25 -24.25
N ASP A 169 -15.96 13.90 -24.01
CA ASP A 169 -16.08 15.06 -23.11
C ASP A 169 -16.18 14.58 -21.65
N LEU A 170 -15.44 15.24 -20.80
CA LEU A 170 -15.29 14.91 -19.40
C LEU A 170 -16.53 15.06 -18.54
N ARG A 171 -17.33 16.05 -18.85
CA ARG A 171 -18.59 16.30 -18.14
C ARG A 171 -19.54 15.13 -18.33
N ASP A 172 -19.52 14.53 -19.51
CA ASP A 172 -20.35 13.37 -19.83
C ASP A 172 -19.91 12.12 -19.07
N LEU A 173 -18.59 11.96 -18.76
CA LEU A 173 -18.13 10.83 -17.97
C LEU A 173 -18.59 10.91 -16.51
N ALA A 174 -18.61 12.10 -15.92
CA ALA A 174 -19.12 12.30 -14.57
C ALA A 174 -20.60 11.92 -14.46
N ASP A 175 -21.39 12.16 -15.51
CA ASP A 175 -22.81 11.80 -15.58
C ASP A 175 -23.03 10.28 -15.68
N PHE A 176 -22.03 9.55 -16.16
CA PHE A 176 -22.08 8.09 -16.30
C PHE A 176 -21.48 7.33 -15.10
N MET A 177 -20.89 8.03 -14.14
CA MET A 177 -20.33 7.37 -12.97
C MET A 177 -21.44 6.82 -12.07
N PRO A 178 -21.29 5.60 -11.54
CA PRO A 178 -22.24 5.07 -10.57
C PRO A 178 -22.37 5.97 -9.34
N PRO A 179 -23.49 5.94 -8.62
CA PRO A 179 -23.65 6.66 -7.37
C PRO A 179 -22.47 6.39 -6.42
N GLY A 180 -21.90 7.44 -5.85
CA GLY A 180 -20.77 7.33 -4.96
C GLY A 180 -19.38 7.42 -5.62
N TYR A 181 -19.33 7.46 -6.92
CA TYR A 181 -18.06 7.66 -7.64
C TYR A 181 -17.86 9.10 -8.09
N GLY A 182 -18.89 9.84 -8.47
CA GLY A 182 -18.81 11.28 -8.71
C GLY A 182 -18.86 12.08 -7.41
N ARG A 183 -18.32 13.30 -7.43
CA ARG A 183 -18.42 14.23 -6.30
C ARG A 183 -19.12 15.51 -6.71
N PRO A 184 -19.89 16.11 -5.79
CA PRO A 184 -20.62 17.32 -6.08
C PRO A 184 -19.68 18.46 -6.47
N VAL A 185 -20.15 19.28 -7.43
CA VAL A 185 -19.42 20.46 -7.90
C VAL A 185 -19.47 21.57 -6.86
N ASP A 186 -20.58 21.70 -6.19
CA ASP A 186 -20.87 22.74 -5.18
C ASP A 186 -21.75 22.21 -4.02
N GLU A 187 -22.07 23.10 -3.10
CA GLU A 187 -22.82 22.80 -1.87
C GLU A 187 -24.29 22.43 -2.11
N ASN A 188 -24.85 22.74 -3.28
CA ASN A 188 -26.25 22.49 -3.61
C ASN A 188 -26.47 21.09 -4.20
N ASP A 189 -25.41 20.41 -4.60
CA ASP A 189 -25.49 19.05 -5.13
C ASP A 189 -25.60 18.05 -3.97
N ASN A 190 -26.80 17.45 -3.83
CA ASN A 190 -27.13 16.45 -2.82
C ASN A 190 -27.27 15.03 -3.42
N SER A 191 -26.73 14.79 -4.58
CA SER A 191 -26.80 13.49 -5.28
C SER A 191 -26.06 12.36 -4.56
N TRP A 192 -25.16 12.68 -3.65
CA TRP A 192 -24.32 11.73 -2.92
C TRP A 192 -24.40 11.92 -1.39
N ASN A 193 -24.67 10.82 -0.69
CA ASN A 193 -24.55 10.74 0.76
C ASN A 193 -23.58 9.58 1.12
N PRO A 194 -22.35 9.87 1.57
CA PRO A 194 -21.34 8.84 1.86
C PRO A 194 -21.65 7.97 3.09
N SER A 195 -22.69 8.30 3.86
CA SER A 195 -23.13 7.49 5.01
C SER A 195 -24.34 6.60 4.70
N ASP A 196 -24.85 6.64 3.48
CA ASP A 196 -26.03 5.85 3.09
C ASP A 196 -25.62 4.52 2.47
N SER A 197 -26.03 3.44 3.11
CA SER A 197 -25.72 2.06 2.70
C SER A 197 -26.40 1.64 1.39
N ILE A 198 -27.44 2.36 0.92
CA ILE A 198 -28.11 2.03 -0.35
C ILE A 198 -27.19 2.17 -1.58
N PHE A 199 -26.14 2.99 -1.47
CA PHE A 199 -25.17 3.15 -2.54
C PHE A 199 -24.18 1.96 -2.68
N GLY A 200 -24.35 0.90 -1.92
CA GLY A 200 -23.63 -0.36 -2.07
C GLY A 200 -22.19 -0.29 -1.57
N GLY A 201 -21.25 -0.26 -2.45
CA GLY A 201 -19.83 -0.09 -2.24
C GLY A 201 -19.19 -0.77 -1.03
N PHE A 202 -19.33 -0.16 0.15
CA PHE A 202 -18.65 -0.57 1.38
C PHE A 202 -19.55 -1.25 2.41
N TRP A 203 -20.78 -1.67 2.04
CA TRP A 203 -21.73 -2.27 2.96
C TRP A 203 -22.04 -3.72 2.61
N LYS A 204 -22.13 -4.58 3.62
CA LYS A 204 -22.58 -5.97 3.52
C LYS A 204 -23.61 -6.23 4.63
N GLY A 205 -24.88 -6.42 4.25
CA GLY A 205 -25.93 -6.65 5.23
C GLY A 205 -26.08 -5.52 6.26
N GLY A 206 -25.84 -4.27 5.84
CA GLY A 206 -25.88 -3.08 6.72
C GLY A 206 -24.62 -2.84 7.55
N LYS A 207 -23.58 -3.71 7.47
CA LYS A 207 -22.31 -3.58 8.15
C LYS A 207 -21.25 -3.09 7.17
N HIS A 208 -20.39 -2.16 7.59
CA HIS A 208 -19.28 -1.67 6.77
C HIS A 208 -18.22 -2.75 6.57
N TRP A 209 -17.63 -2.83 5.36
CA TRP A 209 -16.64 -3.87 5.04
C TRP A 209 -15.41 -3.86 5.96
N SER A 210 -14.99 -2.70 6.47
CA SER A 210 -13.88 -2.65 7.46
C SER A 210 -14.27 -3.35 8.77
N GLU A 211 -15.54 -3.31 9.16
CA GLU A 211 -16.04 -4.04 10.33
C GLU A 211 -16.07 -5.54 10.05
N VAL A 212 -16.46 -5.96 8.83
CA VAL A 212 -16.49 -7.38 8.43
C VAL A 212 -15.09 -7.98 8.51
N VAL A 213 -14.08 -7.30 7.96
CA VAL A 213 -12.67 -7.78 8.01
C VAL A 213 -12.14 -7.83 9.45
N ALA A 214 -12.52 -6.86 10.29
CA ALA A 214 -12.11 -6.87 11.70
C ALA A 214 -12.78 -8.01 12.49
N ASP A 215 -14.06 -8.29 12.23
CA ASP A 215 -14.76 -9.42 12.85
C ASP A 215 -14.15 -10.74 12.41
N ASP A 216 -13.88 -10.91 11.11
CA ASP A 216 -13.17 -12.09 10.57
C ASP A 216 -11.79 -12.28 11.25
N ALA A 217 -11.06 -11.18 11.47
CA ALA A 217 -9.77 -11.24 12.15
C ALA A 217 -9.90 -11.76 13.60
N ILE A 218 -10.93 -11.32 14.32
CA ILE A 218 -11.23 -11.78 15.69
C ILE A 218 -11.60 -13.27 15.64
N ASP A 219 -12.46 -13.69 14.70
CA ASP A 219 -12.83 -15.09 14.52
C ASP A 219 -11.61 -15.97 14.19
N PHE A 220 -10.65 -15.46 13.40
CA PHE A 220 -9.40 -16.16 13.10
C PHE A 220 -8.51 -16.30 14.33
N ILE A 221 -8.43 -15.26 15.19
CA ILE A 221 -7.70 -15.32 16.46
C ILE A 221 -8.32 -16.40 17.36
N GLU A 222 -9.66 -16.45 17.45
CA GLU A 222 -10.37 -17.48 18.23
C GLU A 222 -10.18 -18.89 17.62
N ASP A 223 -10.22 -19.02 16.30
CA ASP A 223 -9.93 -20.31 15.63
C ASP A 223 -8.51 -20.77 15.87
N SER A 224 -7.54 -19.85 15.83
CA SER A 224 -6.12 -20.18 16.02
C SER A 224 -5.81 -20.82 17.38
N LYS A 225 -6.57 -20.49 18.42
CA LYS A 225 -6.41 -21.08 19.78
C LYS A 225 -6.68 -22.60 19.84
N LYS A 226 -7.31 -23.16 18.81
CA LYS A 226 -7.56 -24.61 18.69
C LYS A 226 -6.31 -25.38 18.22
N PHE A 227 -5.24 -24.68 17.86
CA PHE A 227 -4.02 -25.24 17.28
C PHE A 227 -2.79 -24.76 18.09
N GLU A 228 -1.75 -25.60 18.10
CA GLU A 228 -0.44 -25.19 18.67
C GLU A 228 0.42 -24.40 17.69
N ASN A 229 0.00 -24.33 16.42
CA ASN A 229 0.71 -23.66 15.34
C ASN A 229 0.61 -22.14 15.47
N PRO A 230 1.68 -21.38 15.20
CA PRO A 230 1.57 -19.95 14.99
C PRO A 230 0.74 -19.66 13.72
N TYR A 231 0.27 -18.42 13.59
CA TYR A 231 -0.53 -18.04 12.43
C TYR A 231 0.06 -16.89 11.63
N PHE A 232 -0.30 -16.86 10.34
CA PHE A 232 -0.12 -15.76 9.43
C PHE A 232 -1.48 -15.32 8.89
N MET A 233 -1.88 -14.07 9.15
CA MET A 233 -3.14 -13.50 8.70
C MET A 233 -2.91 -12.38 7.69
N TYR A 234 -3.57 -12.48 6.52
CA TYR A 234 -3.61 -11.48 5.48
C TYR A 234 -4.98 -10.78 5.52
N LEU A 235 -5.04 -9.60 6.15
CA LEU A 235 -6.26 -8.82 6.35
C LEU A 235 -6.28 -7.65 5.39
N ALA A 236 -7.01 -7.79 4.29
CA ALA A 236 -7.01 -6.87 3.17
C ALA A 236 -8.24 -5.96 3.17
N PHE A 237 -8.11 -4.81 3.82
CA PHE A 237 -9.16 -3.81 3.87
C PHE A 237 -9.35 -3.14 2.50
N ASN A 238 -10.60 -2.92 2.06
CA ASN A 238 -10.88 -2.11 0.88
C ASN A 238 -10.74 -0.60 1.16
N ALA A 239 -10.93 -0.19 2.41
CA ALA A 239 -10.75 1.20 2.80
C ALA A 239 -9.27 1.62 2.68
N PRO A 240 -9.00 2.87 2.26
CA PRO A 240 -9.94 3.94 1.89
C PRO A 240 -10.24 4.10 0.39
N HIS A 241 -10.19 3.03 -0.41
CA HIS A 241 -10.56 3.05 -1.84
C HIS A 241 -11.99 3.61 -2.05
N ASP A 242 -12.27 4.17 -3.21
CA ASP A 242 -13.62 4.61 -3.58
C ASP A 242 -14.61 3.44 -3.81
N PRO A 243 -15.92 3.65 -3.68
CA PRO A 243 -16.60 4.84 -3.15
C PRO A 243 -16.32 4.99 -1.66
N ARG A 244 -15.90 6.20 -1.23
CA ARG A 244 -15.48 6.43 0.16
C ARG A 244 -16.69 6.61 1.04
N GLN A 245 -17.10 5.55 1.70
CA GLN A 245 -18.24 5.51 2.58
C GLN A 245 -17.80 5.26 4.02
N ALA A 246 -18.43 5.93 4.96
CA ALA A 246 -18.18 5.75 6.39
C ALA A 246 -19.46 6.00 7.20
N PRO A 247 -19.63 5.39 8.38
CA PRO A 247 -20.72 5.76 9.28
C PRO A 247 -20.69 7.27 9.58
N LYS A 248 -21.88 7.90 9.62
CA LYS A 248 -22.05 9.35 9.74
C LYS A 248 -21.19 10.01 10.82
N ARG A 249 -21.03 9.35 11.98
CA ARG A 249 -20.24 9.88 13.11
C ARG A 249 -18.78 10.20 12.74
N PHE A 250 -18.18 9.48 11.78
CA PHE A 250 -16.82 9.74 11.32
C PHE A 250 -16.77 10.91 10.34
N LEU A 251 -17.79 11.06 9.49
CA LEU A 251 -17.93 12.22 8.60
C LEU A 251 -18.09 13.53 9.42
N ASP A 252 -18.86 13.48 10.50
CA ASP A 252 -19.10 14.62 11.39
C ASP A 252 -17.82 15.09 12.11
N MET A 253 -16.79 14.23 12.21
CA MET A 253 -15.48 14.61 12.77
C MET A 253 -14.67 15.54 11.85
N TYR A 254 -15.05 15.64 10.56
CA TYR A 254 -14.34 16.40 9.53
C TYR A 254 -15.22 17.46 8.85
N PRO A 255 -15.60 18.56 9.53
CA PRO A 255 -16.34 19.64 8.90
C PRO A 255 -15.58 20.22 7.70
N ILE A 256 -16.27 20.42 6.57
CA ILE A 256 -15.64 20.84 5.29
C ILE A 256 -14.90 22.18 5.43
N ASP A 257 -15.42 23.10 6.22
CA ASP A 257 -14.83 24.41 6.49
C ASP A 257 -13.48 24.33 7.24
N LYS A 258 -13.20 23.21 7.90
CA LYS A 258 -11.93 22.93 8.61
C LYS A 258 -10.92 22.17 7.77
N ILE A 259 -11.30 21.67 6.59
CA ILE A 259 -10.41 20.91 5.72
C ILE A 259 -9.54 21.88 4.90
N SER A 260 -8.22 21.67 5.01
CA SER A 260 -7.25 22.38 4.19
C SER A 260 -6.99 21.64 2.88
N LEU A 261 -6.85 22.38 1.80
CA LEU A 261 -6.37 21.83 0.54
C LEU A 261 -4.89 21.44 0.65
N PRO A 262 -4.41 20.46 -0.14
CA PRO A 262 -2.99 20.10 -0.18
C PRO A 262 -2.14 21.32 -0.60
N PRO A 263 -0.90 21.45 -0.08
CA PRO A 263 -0.01 22.55 -0.47
C PRO A 263 0.27 22.63 -1.98
N ASN A 264 0.26 21.47 -2.66
CA ASN A 264 0.41 21.34 -4.11
C ASN A 264 -0.93 21.17 -4.85
N TYR A 265 -2.02 21.65 -4.27
CA TYR A 265 -3.31 21.69 -4.97
C TYR A 265 -3.21 22.56 -6.24
N SER A 266 -3.77 22.06 -7.32
CA SER A 266 -4.05 22.84 -8.51
C SER A 266 -5.41 22.44 -9.12
N LYS A 267 -5.98 23.32 -9.94
CA LYS A 267 -7.25 22.99 -10.61
C LYS A 267 -7.10 21.93 -11.68
N GLN A 268 -5.88 21.77 -12.21
CA GLN A 268 -5.58 20.85 -13.28
C GLN A 268 -4.08 20.55 -13.28
N HIS A 269 -3.69 19.32 -13.53
CA HIS A 269 -2.28 18.98 -13.77
C HIS A 269 -1.82 19.59 -15.11
N PRO A 270 -0.72 20.39 -15.15
CA PRO A 270 -0.31 21.11 -16.35
C PRO A 270 0.11 20.18 -17.49
N PHE A 271 0.48 18.94 -17.16
CA PHE A 271 1.01 17.95 -18.12
C PHE A 271 0.25 16.62 -18.02
N TRP A 272 -1.05 16.68 -17.78
CA TRP A 272 -1.87 15.47 -17.60
C TRP A 272 -1.79 14.52 -18.81
N GLU A 273 -1.60 15.04 -20.02
CA GLU A 273 -1.42 14.21 -21.22
C GLU A 273 -0.09 13.45 -21.18
N ASP A 274 0.97 14.05 -20.66
CA ASP A 274 2.31 13.46 -20.60
C ASP A 274 2.36 12.32 -19.59
N ILE A 275 1.68 12.47 -18.45
CA ILE A 275 1.62 11.45 -17.39
C ILE A 275 0.54 10.39 -17.66
N GLY A 276 -0.31 10.57 -18.68
CA GLY A 276 -1.40 9.65 -19.00
C GLY A 276 -2.62 9.76 -18.07
N ASN A 277 -2.70 10.80 -17.24
CA ASN A 277 -3.79 11.02 -16.27
C ASN A 277 -4.80 12.02 -16.80
N GLY A 278 -5.34 11.70 -17.96
CA GLY A 278 -6.41 12.50 -18.57
C GLY A 278 -7.74 12.30 -17.87
N PRO A 279 -8.62 13.24 -18.14
CA PRO A 279 -9.98 13.21 -17.64
C PRO A 279 -10.81 12.00 -18.12
N GLY A 280 -10.37 11.30 -19.17
CA GLY A 280 -10.91 10.00 -19.58
C GLY A 280 -10.41 8.81 -18.75
N LEU A 281 -9.58 9.03 -17.74
CA LEU A 281 -9.18 8.00 -16.79
C LEU A 281 -10.24 7.91 -15.67
N ARG A 282 -10.70 6.70 -15.37
CA ARG A 282 -11.76 6.45 -14.40
C ARG A 282 -11.54 7.17 -13.06
N ASP A 283 -10.34 7.10 -12.51
CA ASP A 283 -10.05 7.68 -11.20
C ASP A 283 -10.05 9.22 -11.24
N GLU A 284 -9.64 9.81 -12.35
CA GLU A 284 -9.68 11.26 -12.54
C GLU A 284 -11.12 11.79 -12.73
N ALA A 285 -12.04 10.95 -13.23
CA ALA A 285 -13.44 11.29 -13.38
C ALA A 285 -14.24 11.28 -12.06
N LEU A 286 -13.63 10.88 -10.94
CA LEU A 286 -14.25 10.91 -9.62
C LEU A 286 -14.54 12.33 -9.12
N ALA A 287 -13.98 13.37 -9.71
CA ALA A 287 -14.21 14.77 -9.35
C ALA A 287 -14.36 15.63 -10.61
N PRO A 288 -15.08 16.77 -10.51
CA PRO A 288 -15.21 17.72 -11.59
C PRO A 288 -13.86 18.15 -12.17
N TYR A 289 -13.83 18.43 -13.45
CA TYR A 289 -12.64 18.88 -14.16
C TYR A 289 -12.93 20.19 -14.91
N PRO A 290 -12.18 21.29 -14.67
CA PRO A 290 -11.14 21.46 -13.64
C PRO A 290 -11.62 21.25 -12.21
N ARG A 291 -10.71 20.88 -11.29
CA ARG A 291 -11.02 20.57 -9.89
C ARG A 291 -11.59 21.79 -9.16
N SER A 292 -12.81 21.71 -8.64
CA SER A 292 -13.30 22.71 -7.70
C SER A 292 -12.72 22.45 -6.30
N GLU A 293 -12.47 23.52 -5.54
CA GLU A 293 -11.99 23.39 -4.16
C GLU A 293 -12.99 22.64 -3.28
N TYR A 294 -14.29 22.89 -3.51
CA TYR A 294 -15.35 22.22 -2.78
C TYR A 294 -15.31 20.70 -3.00
N ALA A 295 -15.26 20.24 -4.26
CA ALA A 295 -15.20 18.83 -4.58
C ALA A 295 -13.96 18.14 -3.97
N VAL A 296 -12.79 18.80 -4.03
CA VAL A 296 -11.57 18.28 -3.42
C VAL A 296 -11.69 18.19 -1.90
N LYS A 297 -12.24 19.19 -1.23
CA LYS A 297 -12.50 19.14 0.22
C LYS A 297 -13.49 18.02 0.58
N LYS A 298 -14.50 17.79 -0.24
CA LYS A 298 -15.43 16.65 -0.08
C LYS A 298 -14.69 15.32 -0.15
N HIS A 299 -13.83 15.14 -1.14
CA HIS A 299 -13.00 13.94 -1.24
C HIS A 299 -12.12 13.74 -0.01
N ILE A 300 -11.49 14.82 0.50
CA ILE A 300 -10.63 14.77 1.69
C ILE A 300 -11.47 14.41 2.93
N GLN A 301 -12.65 15.01 3.10
CA GLN A 301 -13.56 14.70 4.20
C GLN A 301 -13.87 13.21 4.27
N GLU A 302 -14.31 12.65 3.16
CA GLU A 302 -14.70 11.24 3.07
C GLU A 302 -13.49 10.32 3.23
N TYR A 303 -12.34 10.72 2.68
CA TYR A 303 -11.09 9.98 2.79
C TYR A 303 -10.59 9.91 4.24
N TYR A 304 -10.63 11.01 4.98
CA TYR A 304 -10.24 11.00 6.39
C TYR A 304 -11.26 10.26 7.25
N ALA A 305 -12.56 10.40 6.97
CA ALA A 305 -13.62 9.73 7.70
C ALA A 305 -13.51 8.20 7.60
N ILE A 306 -13.30 7.67 6.40
CA ILE A 306 -13.15 6.21 6.21
C ILE A 306 -11.84 5.69 6.81
N ILE A 307 -10.77 6.47 6.82
CA ILE A 307 -9.50 6.12 7.49
C ILE A 307 -9.66 6.09 9.00
N THR A 308 -10.37 7.06 9.59
CA THR A 308 -10.64 7.05 11.04
C THR A 308 -11.55 5.89 11.43
N HIS A 309 -12.51 5.53 10.58
CA HIS A 309 -13.30 4.32 10.78
C HIS A 309 -12.44 3.05 10.70
N LEU A 310 -11.55 2.97 9.73
CA LEU A 310 -10.58 1.86 9.61
C LEU A 310 -9.69 1.78 10.85
N ASP A 311 -9.17 2.92 11.35
CA ASP A 311 -8.37 2.97 12.57
C ASP A 311 -9.10 2.38 13.77
N GLU A 312 -10.39 2.66 13.92
CA GLU A 312 -11.20 2.04 14.97
C GLU A 312 -11.28 0.51 14.82
N GLN A 313 -11.41 0.00 13.59
CA GLN A 313 -11.47 -1.45 13.37
C GLN A 313 -10.11 -2.13 13.65
N VAL A 314 -9.02 -1.51 13.25
CA VAL A 314 -7.66 -1.97 13.63
C VAL A 314 -7.50 -1.95 15.16
N GLY A 315 -8.03 -0.93 15.84
CA GLY A 315 -8.07 -0.85 17.30
C GLY A 315 -8.79 -2.01 17.96
N LYS A 316 -9.90 -2.50 17.38
CA LYS A 316 -10.63 -3.68 17.89
C LYS A 316 -9.76 -4.94 17.82
N ILE A 317 -9.05 -5.16 16.72
CA ILE A 317 -8.14 -6.31 16.57
C ILE A 317 -7.02 -6.24 17.61
N ILE A 318 -6.39 -5.08 17.77
CA ILE A 318 -5.32 -4.88 18.76
C ILE A 318 -5.83 -5.14 20.19
N SER A 319 -7.00 -4.58 20.53
CA SER A 319 -7.58 -4.76 21.85
C SER A 319 -7.97 -6.21 22.13
N HIS A 320 -8.42 -6.94 21.10
CA HIS A 320 -8.70 -8.37 21.24
C HIS A 320 -7.43 -9.16 21.52
N LEU A 321 -6.33 -8.90 20.79
CA LEU A 321 -5.03 -9.51 21.07
C LEU A 321 -4.48 -9.16 22.46
N GLU A 322 -4.70 -7.93 22.95
CA GLU A 322 -4.35 -7.53 24.32
C GLU A 322 -5.12 -8.35 25.36
N ASN A 323 -6.43 -8.51 25.18
CA ASN A 323 -7.30 -9.24 26.10
C ASN A 323 -7.00 -10.75 26.16
N GLU A 324 -6.44 -11.30 25.07
CA GLU A 324 -6.08 -12.72 24.96
C GLU A 324 -4.60 -12.99 25.26
N ASP A 325 -3.86 -12.00 25.80
CA ASP A 325 -2.42 -12.07 26.10
C ASP A 325 -1.55 -12.48 24.89
N MET A 326 -2.04 -12.24 23.64
CA MET A 326 -1.36 -12.63 22.40
C MET A 326 -0.57 -11.50 21.76
N LEU A 327 -0.81 -10.23 22.13
CA LEU A 327 -0.24 -9.07 21.47
C LEU A 327 1.30 -9.03 21.52
N ASP A 328 1.91 -9.42 22.62
CA ASP A 328 3.36 -9.38 22.79
C ASP A 328 4.10 -10.49 22.02
N ASN A 329 3.38 -11.53 21.56
CA ASN A 329 3.90 -12.58 20.67
C ASN A 329 3.38 -12.46 19.24
N THR A 330 2.86 -11.29 18.83
CA THR A 330 2.30 -11.08 17.49
C THR A 330 2.97 -9.90 16.82
N TYR A 331 3.52 -10.13 15.62
CA TYR A 331 3.92 -9.05 14.72
C TYR A 331 2.68 -8.50 14.01
N ILE A 332 2.47 -7.21 14.11
CA ILE A 332 1.43 -6.48 13.37
C ILE A 332 2.12 -5.54 12.40
N ILE A 333 1.86 -5.75 11.11
CA ILE A 333 2.34 -4.93 10.01
C ILE A 333 1.15 -4.14 9.47
N PHE A 334 1.22 -2.81 9.50
CA PHE A 334 0.23 -1.92 8.91
C PHE A 334 0.83 -1.20 7.72
N THR A 335 0.23 -1.38 6.54
CA THR A 335 0.67 -0.70 5.31
C THR A 335 -0.48 -0.61 4.30
N SER A 336 -0.22 0.04 3.15
CA SER A 336 -1.15 0.14 2.01
C SER A 336 -0.51 -0.41 0.74
N ASP A 337 -1.33 -0.80 -0.22
CA ASP A 337 -0.86 -1.26 -1.53
C ASP A 337 -0.26 -0.11 -2.38
N HIS A 338 -0.81 1.08 -2.27
CA HIS A 338 -0.29 2.34 -2.82
C HIS A 338 -1.08 3.51 -2.21
N GLY A 339 -0.69 4.74 -2.51
CA GLY A 339 -1.46 5.92 -2.17
C GLY A 339 -2.30 6.41 -3.35
N LEU A 340 -2.83 7.63 -3.25
CA LEU A 340 -3.51 8.34 -4.34
C LEU A 340 -3.48 9.85 -4.11
N ALA A 341 -3.76 10.61 -5.16
CA ALA A 341 -4.04 12.02 -5.05
C ALA A 341 -5.46 12.27 -4.51
N VAL A 342 -5.59 13.31 -3.71
CA VAL A 342 -6.88 13.90 -3.32
C VAL A 342 -6.74 15.43 -3.49
N GLY A 343 -6.51 15.85 -4.73
CA GLY A 343 -6.28 17.26 -5.10
C GLY A 343 -4.81 17.62 -5.32
N GLN A 344 -3.85 16.78 -4.93
CA GLN A 344 -2.43 17.01 -5.20
C GLN A 344 -2.18 17.09 -6.71
N HIS A 345 -1.44 18.12 -7.14
CA HIS A 345 -1.13 18.38 -8.56
C HIS A 345 -2.36 18.46 -9.48
N GLY A 346 -3.56 18.70 -8.95
CA GLY A 346 -4.80 18.68 -9.72
C GLY A 346 -5.29 17.28 -10.09
N LEU A 347 -4.78 16.26 -9.43
CA LEU A 347 -5.13 14.85 -9.61
C LEU A 347 -6.06 14.35 -8.49
N ILE A 348 -6.81 13.29 -8.79
CA ILE A 348 -7.66 12.56 -7.83
C ILE A 348 -7.29 11.08 -7.82
N GLY A 349 -6.66 10.60 -8.84
CA GLY A 349 -6.26 9.20 -9.04
C GLY A 349 -4.87 8.86 -8.50
N LYS A 350 -4.43 7.69 -8.85
CA LYS A 350 -3.22 7.03 -8.34
C LYS A 350 -2.19 6.70 -9.41
N GLN A 351 -2.50 6.96 -10.69
CA GLN A 351 -1.73 6.51 -11.84
C GLN A 351 -0.54 7.43 -12.14
N SER A 352 0.26 7.72 -11.12
CA SER A 352 1.44 8.58 -11.22
C SER A 352 2.59 8.06 -10.35
N LEU A 353 3.80 8.60 -10.56
CA LEU A 353 4.98 8.28 -9.75
C LEU A 353 5.33 9.39 -8.74
N TYR A 354 4.43 10.32 -8.47
CA TYR A 354 4.54 11.25 -7.35
C TYR A 354 4.39 10.52 -6.01
N ASP A 355 4.99 11.08 -4.95
CA ASP A 355 4.96 10.46 -3.61
C ASP A 355 3.55 10.21 -3.09
N HIS A 356 2.58 11.04 -3.44
CA HIS A 356 1.18 10.82 -3.04
C HIS A 356 0.61 9.48 -3.57
N SER A 357 1.13 8.95 -4.67
CA SER A 357 0.67 7.69 -5.28
C SER A 357 1.51 6.48 -4.88
N ILE A 358 2.85 6.62 -4.86
CA ILE A 358 3.73 5.46 -4.69
C ILE A 358 4.27 5.28 -3.27
N ARG A 359 4.22 6.32 -2.42
CA ARG A 359 4.68 6.22 -1.05
C ARG A 359 3.53 5.83 -0.12
N VAL A 360 3.77 4.82 0.71
CA VAL A 360 2.76 4.20 1.57
C VAL A 360 3.14 4.33 3.05
N PRO A 361 2.17 4.31 3.98
CA PRO A 361 2.49 4.17 5.38
C PRO A 361 3.09 2.78 5.61
N MET A 362 4.08 2.66 6.49
CA MET A 362 4.60 1.36 6.93
C MET A 362 4.96 1.41 8.39
N ILE A 363 4.25 0.61 9.18
CA ILE A 363 4.41 0.49 10.62
C ILE A 363 4.55 -0.99 10.96
N ILE A 364 5.53 -1.35 11.77
CA ILE A 364 5.75 -2.72 12.22
C ILE A 364 5.89 -2.72 13.72
N SER A 365 5.06 -3.50 14.40
CA SER A 365 5.09 -3.70 15.86
C SER A 365 5.15 -5.19 16.17
N GLY A 366 5.81 -5.58 17.25
CA GLY A 366 5.87 -6.98 17.68
C GLY A 366 7.14 -7.31 18.46
N PRO A 367 7.38 -8.60 18.74
CA PRO A 367 8.57 -9.05 19.44
C PRO A 367 9.87 -8.54 18.76
N LYS A 368 10.86 -8.19 19.59
CA LYS A 368 12.19 -7.74 19.12
C LYS A 368 12.22 -6.42 18.31
N ILE A 369 11.05 -5.82 17.95
CA ILE A 369 11.02 -4.53 17.24
C ILE A 369 11.33 -3.39 18.21
N LYS A 370 12.22 -2.49 17.83
CA LYS A 370 12.52 -1.28 18.59
C LYS A 370 11.28 -0.37 18.63
N LYS A 371 10.88 0.01 19.85
CA LYS A 371 9.65 0.78 20.07
C LYS A 371 9.85 2.28 19.86
N GLY A 372 8.90 2.93 19.20
CA GLY A 372 8.82 4.39 19.04
C GLY A 372 9.92 4.97 18.14
N ILE A 373 10.52 4.16 17.26
CA ILE A 373 11.59 4.60 16.36
C ILE A 373 11.04 4.87 14.97
N ARG A 374 11.59 5.90 14.33
CA ARG A 374 11.35 6.21 12.93
C ARG A 374 12.63 6.03 12.13
N PHE A 375 12.53 5.27 11.04
CA PHE A 375 13.60 5.06 10.09
C PHE A 375 13.29 5.82 8.80
N ASN A 376 14.33 6.44 8.22
CA ASN A 376 14.21 7.26 7.00
C ASN A 376 14.92 6.62 5.80
N GLU A 377 15.30 5.35 5.93
CA GLU A 377 15.86 4.57 4.82
C GLU A 377 14.79 4.31 3.77
N ASP A 378 15.22 4.43 2.51
CA ASP A 378 14.37 4.11 1.37
C ASP A 378 14.22 2.60 1.24
N VAL A 379 12.98 2.10 1.36
CA VAL A 379 12.61 0.69 1.21
C VAL A 379 11.49 0.53 0.18
N TYR A 380 11.41 -0.64 -0.43
CA TYR A 380 10.20 -1.02 -1.15
C TYR A 380 9.13 -1.53 -0.17
N LEU A 381 7.87 -1.29 -0.49
CA LEU A 381 6.74 -1.92 0.19
C LEU A 381 6.93 -3.44 0.27
N GLN A 382 7.38 -4.03 -0.82
CA GLN A 382 7.54 -5.47 -0.98
C GLN A 382 8.73 -6.06 -0.20
N ASP A 383 9.63 -5.23 0.33
CA ASP A 383 10.71 -5.67 1.23
C ASP A 383 10.16 -6.29 2.53
N ILE A 384 8.86 -6.08 2.82
CA ILE A 384 8.18 -6.71 3.95
C ILE A 384 8.15 -8.23 3.83
N VAL A 385 8.11 -8.78 2.62
CA VAL A 385 8.08 -10.23 2.38
C VAL A 385 9.33 -10.90 2.94
N PRO A 386 10.56 -10.60 2.48
CA PRO A 386 11.75 -11.20 3.06
C PRO A 386 11.98 -10.78 4.52
N THR A 387 11.52 -9.59 4.93
CA THR A 387 11.64 -9.15 6.32
C THR A 387 10.82 -10.00 7.29
N THR A 388 9.58 -10.32 6.94
CA THR A 388 8.73 -11.18 7.76
C THR A 388 9.21 -12.62 7.79
N LEU A 389 9.77 -13.13 6.68
CA LEU A 389 10.41 -14.43 6.66
C LEU A 389 11.62 -14.49 7.62
N ASP A 390 12.48 -13.45 7.63
CA ASP A 390 13.59 -13.35 8.58
C ASP A 390 13.10 -13.26 10.04
N LEU A 391 12.03 -12.48 10.30
CA LEU A 391 11.40 -12.39 11.63
C LEU A 391 10.83 -13.74 12.09
N ALA A 392 10.32 -14.55 11.16
CA ALA A 392 9.82 -15.90 11.40
C ALA A 392 10.92 -16.98 11.38
N GLN A 393 12.19 -16.60 11.17
CA GLN A 393 13.33 -17.49 10.97
C GLN A 393 13.14 -18.49 9.81
N ILE A 394 12.40 -18.08 8.78
CA ILE A 394 12.18 -18.83 7.54
C ILE A 394 13.22 -18.38 6.52
N SER A 395 13.87 -19.33 5.85
CA SER A 395 14.84 -19.02 4.81
C SER A 395 14.20 -18.28 3.64
N VAL A 396 14.74 -17.12 3.29
CA VAL A 396 14.27 -16.33 2.14
C VAL A 396 14.69 -17.02 0.84
N PRO A 397 13.75 -17.41 -0.04
CA PRO A 397 14.09 -18.00 -1.32
C PRO A 397 14.91 -17.05 -2.20
N LYS A 398 15.85 -17.62 -2.98
CA LYS A 398 16.71 -16.83 -3.90
C LYS A 398 15.93 -16.11 -5.00
N GLU A 399 14.75 -16.60 -5.29
CA GLU A 399 13.82 -16.05 -6.28
C GLU A 399 13.11 -14.78 -5.81
N VAL A 400 13.12 -14.44 -4.52
CA VAL A 400 12.58 -13.19 -4.01
C VAL A 400 13.49 -12.03 -4.45
N ASP A 401 12.93 -11.06 -5.16
CA ASP A 401 13.69 -9.94 -5.74
C ASP A 401 14.00 -8.83 -4.72
N PHE A 402 13.33 -8.83 -3.58
CA PHE A 402 13.37 -7.79 -2.56
C PHE A 402 14.36 -8.11 -1.44
N LYS A 403 14.67 -7.10 -0.61
CA LYS A 403 15.66 -7.22 0.45
C LYS A 403 15.05 -7.01 1.82
N SER A 404 15.42 -7.86 2.75
CA SER A 404 15.02 -7.71 4.14
C SER A 404 15.63 -6.48 4.80
N PHE A 405 14.81 -5.75 5.54
CA PHE A 405 15.23 -4.68 6.43
C PHE A 405 15.19 -5.12 7.92
N TYR A 406 15.22 -6.43 8.18
CA TYR A 406 15.23 -7.01 9.53
C TYR A 406 16.29 -6.34 10.43
N LYS A 407 17.53 -6.25 9.96
CA LYS A 407 18.63 -5.67 10.74
C LYS A 407 18.41 -4.20 11.11
N LEU A 408 17.71 -3.46 10.25
CA LEU A 408 17.36 -2.08 10.53
C LEU A 408 16.38 -1.99 11.71
N ILE A 409 15.30 -2.77 11.70
CA ILE A 409 14.20 -2.65 12.68
C ILE A 409 14.48 -3.39 14.00
N VAL A 410 15.31 -4.43 13.99
CA VAL A 410 15.65 -5.23 15.18
C VAL A 410 16.98 -4.76 15.78
N ASP A 411 18.05 -4.74 14.99
CA ASP A 411 19.40 -4.42 15.47
C ASP A 411 19.65 -2.91 15.51
N GLY A 412 18.91 -2.15 14.67
CA GLY A 412 19.11 -0.70 14.49
C GLY A 412 20.32 -0.38 13.64
N GLU A 413 20.75 -1.32 12.79
CA GLU A 413 21.79 -1.08 11.81
C GLU A 413 21.29 -0.07 10.77
N ASN A 414 21.77 1.17 10.88
CA ASN A 414 21.48 2.22 9.90
C ASN A 414 22.33 2.02 8.64
N LYS A 415 21.93 1.05 7.82
CA LYS A 415 22.61 0.70 6.58
C LYS A 415 21.66 0.82 5.41
N LYS A 416 22.09 1.48 4.37
CA LYS A 416 21.35 1.63 3.12
C LYS A 416 20.92 0.25 2.57
N ILE A 417 19.62 0.05 2.41
CA ILE A 417 19.02 -1.21 1.91
C ILE A 417 19.14 -1.27 0.38
N HIS A 418 18.75 -0.19 -0.29
CA HIS A 418 18.77 -0.07 -1.75
C HIS A 418 19.64 1.10 -2.21
N ASP A 419 20.32 0.96 -3.35
CA ASP A 419 21.08 2.05 -3.96
C ASP A 419 20.21 3.13 -4.57
N GLY A 420 18.93 2.85 -4.73
CA GLY A 420 17.87 3.73 -5.19
C GLY A 420 16.58 2.96 -5.32
N ILE A 421 15.46 3.67 -5.34
CA ILE A 421 14.13 3.13 -5.59
C ILE A 421 13.78 3.36 -7.05
N TYR A 422 13.58 2.29 -7.80
CA TYR A 422 13.02 2.30 -9.14
C TYR A 422 11.50 2.30 -9.06
N GLY A 423 10.84 3.09 -9.92
CA GLY A 423 9.41 3.06 -10.08
C GLY A 423 9.00 3.11 -11.55
N THR A 424 7.86 2.49 -11.84
CA THR A 424 7.30 2.43 -13.19
C THR A 424 5.80 2.54 -13.17
N PHE A 425 5.25 3.23 -14.16
CA PHE A 425 3.83 3.15 -14.45
C PHE A 425 3.62 3.05 -15.95
N GLY A 426 2.80 2.07 -16.36
CA GLY A 426 2.38 1.91 -17.75
C GLY A 426 1.03 1.22 -17.80
N CYS A 427 0.06 1.77 -18.52
CA CYS A 427 -1.32 1.29 -18.55
C CYS A 427 -1.83 0.90 -19.93
N CYS A 428 -2.72 0.09 -19.93
CA CYS A 428 -3.78 -0.69 -20.55
C CYS A 428 -4.27 -0.38 -21.98
N GLN A 429 -3.84 0.61 -22.70
CA GLN A 429 -4.33 0.83 -24.07
C GLN A 429 -3.17 1.05 -25.02
N SER A 430 -2.94 0.09 -25.90
CA SER A 430 -2.02 0.13 -27.05
C SER A 430 -0.79 1.06 -26.91
N ASN A 431 0.38 0.53 -26.61
CA ASN A 431 1.69 1.19 -26.51
C ASN A 431 1.99 1.98 -25.22
N TYR A 432 1.32 1.74 -24.12
CA TYR A 432 1.44 2.46 -22.84
C TYR A 432 2.62 2.05 -21.95
N VAL A 433 3.51 1.21 -22.40
CA VAL A 433 4.80 0.92 -21.74
C VAL A 433 5.63 2.19 -21.55
N ASP A 434 5.20 3.29 -22.18
CA ASP A 434 6.00 4.50 -22.34
C ASP A 434 5.76 5.58 -21.29
N PHE A 435 4.80 5.41 -20.36
CA PHE A 435 4.30 6.56 -19.64
C PHE A 435 5.24 7.12 -18.58
N GLN A 436 5.73 6.33 -17.66
CA GLN A 436 6.49 6.91 -16.56
C GLN A 436 7.57 5.93 -16.08
N ARG A 437 8.76 6.46 -15.84
CA ARG A 437 9.86 5.77 -15.14
C ARG A 437 10.49 6.73 -14.17
N MET A 438 10.87 6.24 -12.99
CA MET A 438 11.55 7.07 -12.02
C MET A 438 12.67 6.36 -11.30
N ILE A 439 13.57 7.16 -10.78
CA ILE A 439 14.49 6.79 -9.71
C ILE A 439 14.39 7.80 -8.57
N ARG A 440 14.30 7.29 -7.33
CA ARG A 440 14.54 8.05 -6.12
C ARG A 440 15.89 7.64 -5.54
N LYS A 441 16.77 8.60 -5.29
CA LYS A 441 18.10 8.33 -4.71
C LYS A 441 18.62 9.58 -4.00
N ASP A 442 19.14 9.39 -2.78
CA ASP A 442 19.79 10.43 -1.99
C ASP A 442 18.95 11.73 -1.85
N GLY A 443 17.63 11.57 -1.60
CA GLY A 443 16.70 12.68 -1.44
C GLY A 443 16.21 13.30 -2.74
N TYR A 444 16.71 12.89 -3.91
CA TYR A 444 16.24 13.37 -5.22
C TYR A 444 15.34 12.33 -5.90
N LYS A 445 14.38 12.82 -6.66
CA LYS A 445 13.54 12.01 -7.56
C LYS A 445 13.67 12.52 -8.98
N LEU A 446 14.14 11.66 -9.89
CA LEU A 446 14.10 11.89 -11.33
C LEU A 446 12.93 11.11 -11.92
N MET A 447 12.04 11.78 -12.63
CA MET A 447 10.94 11.16 -13.38
C MET A 447 11.13 11.41 -14.88
N LEU A 448 10.94 10.36 -15.65
CA LEU A 448 10.96 10.38 -17.11
C LEU A 448 9.59 10.05 -17.64
N LEU A 449 9.06 10.92 -18.52
CA LEU A 449 7.78 10.77 -19.20
C LEU A 449 8.05 10.60 -20.71
N PRO A 450 8.18 9.34 -21.18
CA PRO A 450 8.65 9.04 -22.54
C PRO A 450 7.80 9.62 -23.65
N LYS A 451 6.48 9.67 -23.48
CA LYS A 451 5.53 10.14 -24.49
C LYS A 451 5.95 11.48 -25.14
N ASN A 452 6.32 12.47 -24.33
CA ASN A 452 6.77 13.79 -24.78
C ASN A 452 8.23 14.09 -24.40
N LYS A 453 8.98 13.05 -24.05
CA LYS A 453 10.39 13.17 -23.64
C LYS A 453 10.59 14.18 -22.51
N ARG A 454 9.63 14.26 -21.58
CA ARG A 454 9.69 15.16 -20.46
C ARG A 454 10.56 14.60 -19.35
N VAL A 455 11.34 15.47 -18.74
CA VAL A 455 12.22 15.16 -17.59
C VAL A 455 11.80 16.05 -16.42
N GLU A 456 11.59 15.43 -15.28
CA GLU A 456 11.31 16.15 -14.02
C GLU A 456 12.31 15.70 -12.95
N LEU A 457 12.84 16.66 -12.21
CA LEU A 457 13.75 16.43 -11.08
C LEU A 457 13.27 17.21 -9.87
N TYR A 458 13.10 16.51 -8.76
CA TYR A 458 12.71 17.11 -7.48
C TYR A 458 13.74 16.85 -6.41
N ASN A 459 14.00 17.84 -5.54
CA ASN A 459 14.74 17.66 -4.29
C ASN A 459 13.72 17.48 -3.15
N LEU A 460 13.45 16.25 -2.78
CA LEU A 460 12.40 15.92 -1.81
C LEU A 460 12.73 16.34 -0.37
N ASN A 461 13.99 16.72 -0.08
CA ASN A 461 14.36 17.26 1.23
C ASN A 461 13.87 18.70 1.41
N ASP A 462 13.87 19.49 0.33
CA ASP A 462 13.48 20.89 0.33
C ASP A 462 12.07 21.10 -0.24
N ASP A 463 11.63 20.20 -1.13
CA ASP A 463 10.35 20.23 -1.81
C ASP A 463 9.64 18.85 -1.70
N PRO A 464 9.14 18.50 -0.52
CA PRO A 464 8.45 17.21 -0.30
C PRO A 464 7.10 17.10 -1.04
N PHE A 465 6.61 18.21 -1.60
CA PHE A 465 5.37 18.25 -2.37
C PHE A 465 5.60 18.20 -3.89
N GLU A 466 6.84 18.09 -4.35
CA GLU A 466 7.20 17.92 -5.77
C GLU A 466 6.66 19.04 -6.67
N THR A 467 6.73 20.27 -6.19
CA THR A 467 6.17 21.46 -6.86
C THR A 467 7.15 22.18 -7.77
N ASN A 468 8.45 21.99 -7.55
CA ASN A 468 9.50 22.74 -8.22
C ASN A 468 10.42 21.83 -9.04
N ASN A 469 10.15 21.75 -10.34
CA ASN A 469 10.96 20.94 -11.25
C ASN A 469 12.34 21.61 -11.53
N LEU A 470 13.40 20.95 -11.13
CA LEU A 470 14.79 21.42 -11.23
C LEU A 470 15.50 20.94 -12.52
N ALA A 471 14.87 20.09 -13.34
CA ALA A 471 15.55 19.39 -14.43
C ALA A 471 16.17 20.32 -15.49
N GLU A 472 15.55 21.49 -15.74
CA GLU A 472 16.01 22.44 -16.77
C GLU A 472 17.09 23.42 -16.23
N LEU A 473 17.28 23.49 -14.91
CA LEU A 473 18.25 24.40 -14.31
C LEU A 473 19.68 23.92 -14.56
N LYS A 474 20.55 24.85 -14.96
CA LYS A 474 21.96 24.57 -15.33
C LYS A 474 22.72 23.81 -14.24
N ASP A 475 22.52 24.19 -12.99
CA ASP A 475 23.23 23.62 -11.84
C ASP A 475 22.84 22.17 -11.56
N TYR A 476 21.71 21.70 -12.07
CA TYR A 476 21.20 20.36 -11.87
C TYR A 476 21.41 19.40 -13.05
N LYS A 477 21.98 19.86 -14.17
CA LYS A 477 22.20 18.99 -15.35
C LYS A 477 23.05 17.77 -15.04
N SER A 478 24.12 17.92 -14.25
CA SER A 478 24.95 16.78 -13.82
C SER A 478 24.18 15.81 -12.91
N LYS A 479 23.30 16.32 -12.04
CA LYS A 479 22.46 15.49 -11.18
C LYS A 479 21.45 14.68 -12.01
N VAL A 480 20.79 15.31 -13.00
CA VAL A 480 19.88 14.65 -13.95
C VAL A 480 20.62 13.51 -14.65
N LYS A 481 21.80 13.78 -15.22
CA LYS A 481 22.59 12.77 -15.92
C LYS A 481 22.97 11.59 -15.04
N ASN A 482 23.48 11.85 -13.84
CA ASN A 482 23.90 10.78 -12.93
C ASN A 482 22.70 9.92 -12.50
N LEU A 483 21.56 10.53 -12.16
CA LEU A 483 20.36 9.79 -11.79
C LEU A 483 19.78 9.01 -12.97
N TYR A 484 19.89 9.54 -14.19
CA TYR A 484 19.48 8.83 -15.40
C TYR A 484 20.33 7.57 -15.62
N GLU A 485 21.65 7.66 -15.46
CA GLU A 485 22.56 6.51 -15.57
C GLU A 485 22.22 5.44 -14.51
N ASP A 486 21.99 5.86 -13.26
CA ASP A 486 21.54 4.98 -12.19
C ASP A 486 20.19 4.33 -12.50
N LEU A 487 19.23 5.10 -13.06
CA LEU A 487 17.92 4.59 -13.47
C LEU A 487 18.04 3.49 -14.52
N ILE A 488 18.90 3.66 -15.52
CA ILE A 488 19.14 2.64 -16.56
C ILE A 488 19.68 1.34 -15.93
N ILE A 489 20.54 1.44 -14.93
CA ILE A 489 21.07 0.26 -14.22
C ILE A 489 19.94 -0.45 -13.47
N LEU A 490 19.12 0.27 -12.72
CA LEU A 490 18.02 -0.29 -11.97
C LEU A 490 16.93 -0.86 -12.90
N GLN A 491 16.59 -0.16 -13.97
CA GLN A 491 15.65 -0.59 -14.99
C GLN A 491 16.01 -1.99 -15.53
N LYS A 492 17.28 -2.16 -15.93
CA LYS A 492 17.79 -3.46 -16.40
C LYS A 492 17.67 -4.54 -15.33
N LYS A 493 17.99 -4.21 -14.07
CA LYS A 493 17.90 -5.13 -12.94
C LYS A 493 16.46 -5.57 -12.69
N MET A 494 15.49 -4.70 -12.93
CA MET A 494 14.06 -4.97 -12.77
C MET A 494 13.41 -5.63 -13.99
N SER A 495 14.20 -6.04 -15.00
CA SER A 495 13.72 -6.67 -16.24
C SER A 495 12.78 -5.78 -17.07
N ASP A 496 12.88 -4.46 -16.94
CA ASP A 496 12.16 -3.51 -17.78
C ASP A 496 12.86 -3.34 -19.12
N THR A 497 12.15 -3.57 -20.20
CA THR A 497 12.70 -3.63 -21.57
C THR A 497 12.55 -2.33 -22.35
N LEU A 498 11.97 -1.26 -21.75
CA LEU A 498 11.82 0.02 -22.43
C LEU A 498 13.17 0.66 -22.74
N ASP A 499 13.40 0.99 -24.02
CA ASP A 499 14.66 1.62 -24.44
C ASP A 499 14.68 3.13 -24.14
N LEU A 500 14.90 3.47 -22.88
CA LEU A 500 15.05 4.87 -22.45
C LEU A 500 16.24 5.57 -23.11
N LYS A 501 17.29 4.83 -23.54
CA LYS A 501 18.45 5.44 -24.18
C LYS A 501 18.12 5.98 -25.56
N SER A 502 17.32 5.26 -26.36
CA SER A 502 16.89 5.76 -27.67
C SER A 502 15.93 6.95 -27.53
N ILE A 503 15.13 6.99 -26.46
CA ILE A 503 14.15 8.05 -26.22
C ILE A 503 14.81 9.33 -25.73
N PHE A 504 15.70 9.24 -24.73
CA PHE A 504 16.23 10.38 -23.98
C PHE A 504 17.72 10.68 -24.25
N GLY A 505 18.48 9.77 -24.86
CA GLY A 505 19.92 9.86 -24.94
C GLY A 505 20.50 11.15 -25.57
N ASN A 506 19.70 11.85 -26.40
CA ASN A 506 20.10 13.14 -26.96
C ASN A 506 19.58 14.34 -26.13
N LYS A 507 18.80 14.10 -25.08
CA LYS A 507 18.20 15.14 -24.25
C LYS A 507 18.90 15.26 -22.89
N ILE A 508 19.39 14.15 -22.35
CA ILE A 508 20.11 13.99 -21.08
C ILE A 508 21.57 13.63 -21.35
#